data_8c8262ed9262721183bce343a977f866
#
_entry.id   8c8262ed9262721183bce343a977f866
#
_cell.length_a   1.000
_cell.length_b   1.000
_cell.length_c   1.000
_cell.angle_alpha   90.00
_cell.angle_beta   90.00
_cell.angle_gamma   90.00
#
_symmetry.space_group_name_H-M   'P 1'
#
loop_
_entity.id
_entity.type
_entity.pdbx_description
1 polymer ?
#
loop_
_entity_poly.entity_id
_entity_poly.type
_entity_poly.pdbx_seq_one_letter_code
_entity_poly.pdbx_strand_id
1 'polypeptide(L)'
;MRQPIQTPIIGREDLGDLSRPEQALAQFYRGLNGRDLALLAENWEPSDDAAMDNPLGGIARGWPAIRALYERLFASDGRLWVEFHDYTIHGSDSLFYAVGRERGRFERSPAGLDLAIRTTRIFRRGGRRVGGRWRQVHHHGSIEDPALLGAYRQAVTPAPR
;
A
#
# COMPACT_ATOMS: atom_id res chain seq x y z
N MET A 1 6.96 -1.75 -25.62
CA MET A 1 6.11 -2.06 -24.44
C MET A 1 7.04 -2.42 -23.28
N ARG A 2 6.88 -1.80 -22.10
CA ARG A 2 7.69 -2.20 -20.91
C ARG A 2 7.18 -3.55 -20.40
N GLN A 3 8.11 -4.48 -20.18
CA GLN A 3 7.76 -5.77 -19.56
C GLN A 3 7.54 -5.57 -18.06
N PRO A 4 6.51 -6.18 -17.48
CA PRO A 4 6.30 -6.14 -16.03
C PRO A 4 7.44 -6.81 -15.27
N ILE A 5 7.82 -6.21 -14.14
CA ILE A 5 8.82 -6.76 -13.22
C ILE A 5 8.16 -7.86 -12.40
N GLN A 6 8.74 -9.06 -12.44
CA GLN A 6 8.19 -10.24 -11.77
C GLN A 6 8.76 -10.46 -10.36
N THR A 7 9.98 -9.93 -10.09
CA THR A 7 10.57 -9.99 -8.74
C THR A 7 9.70 -9.17 -7.79
N PRO A 8 9.11 -9.78 -6.75
CA PRO A 8 8.19 -9.08 -5.87
C PRO A 8 8.92 -8.10 -4.95
N ILE A 9 8.22 -7.03 -4.58
CA ILE A 9 8.60 -6.14 -3.48
C ILE A 9 7.85 -6.61 -2.24
N ILE A 10 8.59 -6.98 -1.20
CA ILE A 10 8.07 -7.60 0.03
C ILE A 10 8.29 -6.76 1.30
N GLY A 11 9.03 -5.64 1.19
CA GLY A 11 9.38 -4.79 2.32
C GLY A 11 10.65 -5.22 3.08
N ARG A 12 11.43 -6.15 2.52
CA ARG A 12 12.73 -6.57 3.10
C ARG A 12 13.93 -6.05 2.33
N GLU A 13 13.67 -5.35 1.24
CA GLU A 13 14.68 -4.74 0.37
C GLU A 13 15.46 -3.65 1.11
N ASP A 14 16.64 -3.32 0.61
CA ASP A 14 17.41 -2.19 1.13
C ASP A 14 16.65 -0.87 0.95
N LEU A 15 16.64 -0.01 1.98
CA LEU A 15 16.03 1.31 1.97
C LEU A 15 17.08 2.45 1.98
N GLY A 16 18.33 2.15 1.61
CA GLY A 16 19.44 3.09 1.69
C GLY A 16 19.28 4.35 0.82
N ASP A 17 18.47 4.29 -0.25
CA ASP A 17 18.25 5.41 -1.15
C ASP A 17 16.76 5.60 -1.50
N LEU A 18 16.02 6.32 -0.67
CA LEU A 18 14.60 6.63 -0.88
C LEU A 18 14.34 7.64 -2.03
N SER A 19 15.36 8.05 -2.76
CA SER A 19 15.20 8.75 -4.03
C SER A 19 14.90 7.79 -5.21
N ARG A 20 15.03 6.47 -5.00
CA ARG A 20 14.72 5.43 -5.98
C ARG A 20 13.28 4.94 -5.79
N PRO A 21 12.49 4.84 -6.90
CA PRO A 21 11.10 4.40 -6.82
C PRO A 21 10.91 3.05 -6.14
N GLU A 22 11.76 2.07 -6.42
CA GLU A 22 11.65 0.71 -5.87
C GLU A 22 11.83 0.71 -4.34
N GLN A 23 12.71 1.57 -3.83
CA GLN A 23 12.95 1.67 -2.39
C GLN A 23 11.81 2.42 -1.66
N ALA A 24 11.20 3.40 -2.32
CA ALA A 24 9.99 4.04 -1.78
C ALA A 24 8.80 3.06 -1.71
N LEU A 25 8.65 2.20 -2.72
CA LEU A 25 7.67 1.10 -2.68
C LEU A 25 8.01 0.09 -1.56
N ALA A 26 9.26 -0.34 -1.47
CA ALA A 26 9.71 -1.27 -0.41
C ALA A 26 9.49 -0.71 0.99
N GLN A 27 9.71 0.60 1.20
CA GLN A 27 9.41 1.27 2.46
C GLN A 27 7.93 1.14 2.84
N PHE A 28 7.03 1.34 1.85
CA PHE A 28 5.59 1.17 2.10
C PHE A 28 5.26 -0.26 2.56
N TYR A 29 5.72 -1.29 1.82
CA TYR A 29 5.42 -2.68 2.18
C TYR A 29 6.07 -3.10 3.50
N ARG A 30 7.25 -2.57 3.84
CA ARG A 30 7.86 -2.76 5.16
C ARG A 30 6.98 -2.20 6.27
N GLY A 31 6.49 -0.97 6.11
CA GLY A 31 5.60 -0.34 7.08
C GLY A 31 4.27 -1.11 7.23
N LEU A 32 3.66 -1.50 6.12
CA LEU A 32 2.38 -2.22 6.13
C LEU A 32 2.52 -3.61 6.75
N ASN A 33 3.44 -4.42 6.26
CA ASN A 33 3.65 -5.80 6.72
C ASN A 33 4.21 -5.87 8.14
N GLY A 34 5.01 -4.87 8.52
CA GLY A 34 5.58 -4.72 9.87
C GLY A 34 4.65 -4.05 10.87
N ARG A 35 3.49 -3.55 10.44
CA ARG A 35 2.55 -2.75 11.28
C ARG A 35 3.24 -1.52 11.88
N ASP A 36 4.15 -0.92 11.13
CA ASP A 36 4.93 0.25 11.53
C ASP A 36 4.28 1.53 11.02
N LEU A 37 3.46 2.14 11.87
CA LEU A 37 2.73 3.37 11.55
C LEU A 37 3.68 4.57 11.37
N ALA A 38 4.81 4.59 12.07
CA ALA A 38 5.80 5.65 11.92
C ALA A 38 6.46 5.59 10.54
N LEU A 39 6.83 4.39 10.08
CA LEU A 39 7.39 4.20 8.76
C LEU A 39 6.38 4.54 7.64
N LEU A 40 5.10 4.22 7.84
CA LEU A 40 4.04 4.64 6.90
C LEU A 40 3.86 6.16 6.89
N ALA A 41 3.95 6.82 8.05
CA ALA A 41 3.89 8.29 8.13
C ALA A 41 5.07 8.96 7.41
N GLU A 42 6.22 8.32 7.38
CA GLU A 42 7.36 8.78 6.58
C GLU A 42 7.17 8.55 5.08
N ASN A 43 6.48 7.49 4.69
CA ASN A 43 6.25 7.13 3.29
C ASN A 43 5.15 7.98 2.64
N TRP A 44 4.06 8.27 3.36
CA TRP A 44 2.96 9.08 2.86
C TRP A 44 3.27 10.58 2.88
N GLU A 45 2.66 11.32 1.97
CA GLU A 45 2.64 12.78 1.97
C GLU A 45 1.78 13.28 3.15
N PRO A 46 2.33 14.12 4.06
CA PRO A 46 1.59 14.60 5.23
C PRO A 46 0.70 15.80 4.90
N SER A 47 -0.11 15.72 3.85
CA SER A 47 -0.96 16.81 3.37
C SER A 47 -2.36 16.34 3.05
N ASP A 48 -3.26 17.29 2.80
CA ASP A 48 -4.64 17.04 2.39
C ASP A 48 -4.73 16.54 0.93
N ASP A 49 -3.64 16.65 0.15
CA ASP A 49 -3.56 16.13 -1.22
C ASP A 49 -3.49 14.60 -1.28
N ALA A 50 -3.11 13.94 -0.17
CA ALA A 50 -3.05 12.48 -0.13
C ALA A 50 -4.46 11.86 -0.20
N ALA A 51 -4.62 10.79 -0.96
CA ALA A 51 -5.88 10.06 -1.04
C ALA A 51 -5.65 8.55 -1.15
N MET A 52 -6.51 7.77 -0.52
CA MET A 52 -6.45 6.31 -0.57
C MET A 52 -7.84 5.71 -0.82
N ASP A 53 -7.93 4.96 -1.90
CA ASP A 53 -9.06 4.11 -2.24
C ASP A 53 -8.68 2.66 -1.87
N ASN A 54 -9.13 2.19 -0.73
CA ASN A 54 -8.80 0.83 -0.33
C ASN A 54 -9.72 -0.20 -1.03
N PRO A 55 -9.27 -1.46 -1.18
CA PRO A 55 -10.03 -2.46 -1.93
C PRO A 55 -11.37 -2.86 -1.28
N LEU A 56 -11.60 -2.52 -0.01
CA LEU A 56 -12.85 -2.78 0.70
C LEU A 56 -13.93 -1.75 0.41
N GLY A 57 -13.55 -0.62 -0.19
CA GLY A 57 -14.40 0.51 -0.54
C GLY A 57 -14.18 1.73 0.35
N GLY A 58 -14.73 2.85 -0.10
CA GLY A 58 -14.53 4.15 0.52
C GLY A 58 -13.24 4.84 0.11
N ILE A 59 -13.22 6.16 0.29
CA ILE A 59 -12.10 7.03 -0.03
C ILE A 59 -11.67 7.77 1.23
N ALA A 60 -10.42 7.61 1.65
CA ALA A 60 -9.80 8.41 2.70
C ALA A 60 -9.02 9.56 2.06
N ARG A 61 -9.30 10.79 2.48
CA ARG A 61 -8.64 12.00 1.99
C ARG A 61 -7.85 12.66 3.10
N GLY A 62 -6.62 13.04 2.78
CA GLY A 62 -5.63 13.57 3.73
C GLY A 62 -4.99 12.50 4.61
N TRP A 63 -3.75 12.77 5.01
CA TRP A 63 -3.00 11.86 5.87
C TRP A 63 -3.71 11.49 7.18
N PRO A 64 -4.41 12.40 7.90
CA PRO A 64 -5.11 12.04 9.13
C PRO A 64 -6.15 10.92 8.94
N ALA A 65 -6.94 10.97 7.85
CA ALA A 65 -7.94 9.94 7.55
C ALA A 65 -7.29 8.61 7.14
N ILE A 66 -6.22 8.67 6.33
CA ILE A 66 -5.44 7.50 5.91
C ILE A 66 -4.79 6.83 7.11
N ARG A 67 -4.15 7.62 7.97
CA ARG A 67 -3.54 7.16 9.22
C ARG A 67 -4.55 6.41 10.10
N ALA A 68 -5.74 6.96 10.29
CA ALA A 68 -6.79 6.33 11.09
C ALA A 68 -7.22 4.95 10.54
N LEU A 69 -7.14 4.72 9.23
CA LEU A 69 -7.39 3.39 8.64
C LEU A 69 -6.29 2.40 9.04
N TYR A 70 -5.01 2.79 8.96
CA TYR A 70 -3.91 1.93 9.39
C TYR A 70 -3.93 1.67 10.90
N GLU A 71 -4.24 2.68 11.71
CA GLU A 71 -4.39 2.52 13.17
C GLU A 71 -5.43 1.46 13.50
N ARG A 72 -6.61 1.50 12.86
CA ARG A 72 -7.66 0.47 13.04
C ARG A 72 -7.20 -0.91 12.57
N LEU A 73 -6.55 -0.99 11.40
CA LEU A 73 -6.01 -2.25 10.89
C LEU A 73 -4.99 -2.85 11.85
N PHE A 74 -4.07 -2.03 12.35
CA PHE A 74 -3.00 -2.47 13.24
C PHE A 74 -3.49 -2.77 14.67
N ALA A 75 -4.53 -2.11 15.14
CA ALA A 75 -5.16 -2.42 16.43
C ALA A 75 -5.99 -3.71 16.39
N SER A 76 -6.37 -4.18 15.20
CA SER A 76 -7.17 -5.42 15.07
C SER A 76 -6.35 -6.67 15.37
N ASP A 77 -7.04 -7.77 15.66
CA ASP A 77 -6.46 -9.12 15.77
C ASP A 77 -6.12 -9.74 14.40
N GLY A 78 -6.61 -9.13 13.32
CA GLY A 78 -6.29 -9.55 11.97
C GLY A 78 -4.84 -9.25 11.58
N ARG A 79 -4.22 -10.16 10.83
CA ARG A 79 -2.86 -10.03 10.30
C ARG A 79 -2.91 -9.96 8.79
N LEU A 80 -2.40 -8.88 8.23
CA LEU A 80 -2.26 -8.67 6.80
C LEU A 80 -0.79 -8.79 6.43
N TRP A 81 -0.49 -9.59 5.42
CA TRP A 81 0.78 -9.60 4.72
C TRP A 81 0.53 -9.60 3.22
N VAL A 82 1.19 -8.71 2.49
CA VAL A 82 1.10 -8.61 1.03
C VAL A 82 2.45 -8.33 0.40
N GLU A 83 2.64 -8.78 -0.82
CA GLU A 83 3.75 -8.43 -1.70
C GLU A 83 3.23 -7.79 -2.98
N PHE A 84 4.04 -6.93 -3.59
CA PHE A 84 3.73 -6.27 -4.86
C PHE A 84 4.50 -6.94 -5.99
N HIS A 85 3.79 -7.48 -6.96
CA HIS A 85 4.38 -8.24 -8.08
C HIS A 85 3.72 -7.89 -9.40
N ASP A 86 4.25 -8.39 -10.49
CA ASP A 86 3.73 -8.16 -11.85
C ASP A 86 3.49 -6.67 -12.09
N TYR A 87 4.50 -5.84 -11.86
CA TYR A 87 4.35 -4.40 -11.84
C TYR A 87 5.22 -3.69 -12.85
N THR A 88 4.78 -2.49 -13.24
CA THR A 88 5.56 -1.52 -14.02
C THR A 88 5.68 -0.22 -13.27
N ILE A 89 6.81 0.48 -13.45
CA ILE A 89 7.05 1.82 -12.90
C ILE A 89 7.17 2.80 -14.06
N HIS A 90 6.44 3.89 -13.98
CA HIS A 90 6.41 4.97 -14.97
C HIS A 90 6.53 6.30 -14.24
N GLY A 91 7.22 7.27 -14.83
CA GLY A 91 7.30 8.58 -14.20
C GLY A 91 8.28 9.54 -14.84
N SER A 92 8.43 10.67 -14.17
CA SER A 92 9.32 11.78 -14.45
C SER A 92 10.17 12.09 -13.20
N ASP A 93 10.91 13.19 -13.24
CA ASP A 93 11.74 13.62 -12.10
C ASP A 93 10.94 14.03 -10.85
N SER A 94 9.66 14.36 -11.00
CA SER A 94 8.82 14.90 -9.92
C SER A 94 7.69 13.98 -9.49
N LEU A 95 7.31 12.99 -10.32
CA LEU A 95 6.21 12.08 -10.05
C LEU A 95 6.50 10.72 -10.67
N PHE A 96 6.22 9.64 -9.94
CA PHE A 96 6.08 8.32 -10.54
C PHE A 96 4.79 7.64 -10.11
N TYR A 97 4.36 6.68 -10.92
CA TYR A 97 3.33 5.73 -10.52
C TYR A 97 3.78 4.30 -10.82
N ALA A 98 3.34 3.40 -9.96
CA ALA A 98 3.53 1.97 -10.12
C ALA A 98 2.17 1.30 -10.28
N VAL A 99 2.03 0.46 -11.30
CA VAL A 99 0.82 -0.32 -11.58
C VAL A 99 1.18 -1.79 -11.52
N GLY A 100 0.45 -2.56 -10.72
CA GLY A 100 0.73 -3.98 -10.55
C GLY A 100 -0.33 -4.69 -9.74
N ARG A 101 0.07 -5.80 -9.14
CA ARG A 101 -0.80 -6.65 -8.33
C ARG A 101 -0.21 -6.82 -6.93
N GLU A 102 -1.08 -6.85 -5.94
CA GLU A 102 -0.76 -7.34 -4.60
C GLU A 102 -1.35 -8.74 -4.45
N ARG A 103 -0.56 -9.64 -3.94
CA ARG A 103 -1.01 -10.93 -3.45
C ARG A 103 -0.50 -11.15 -2.04
N GLY A 104 -1.21 -11.92 -1.26
CA GLY A 104 -0.85 -12.15 0.13
C GLY A 104 -1.96 -12.82 0.90
N ARG A 105 -1.98 -12.60 2.21
CA ARG A 105 -2.91 -13.28 3.07
C ARG A 105 -3.40 -12.34 4.19
N PHE A 106 -4.68 -12.41 4.46
CA PHE A 106 -5.28 -11.86 5.66
C PHE A 106 -5.65 -13.02 6.59
N GLU A 107 -5.19 -12.97 7.82
CA GLU A 107 -5.43 -14.01 8.83
C GLU A 107 -6.14 -13.40 10.04
N ARG A 108 -7.23 -14.02 10.43
CA ARG A 108 -7.89 -13.83 11.71
C ARG A 108 -8.33 -15.21 12.22
N SER A 109 -7.69 -15.67 13.31
CA SER A 109 -7.93 -17.03 13.83
C SER A 109 -9.43 -17.27 14.08
N PRO A 110 -9.98 -18.45 13.68
CA PRO A 110 -9.29 -19.61 13.08
C PRO A 110 -9.18 -19.57 11.53
N ALA A 111 -9.60 -18.48 10.89
CA ALA A 111 -9.70 -18.39 9.42
C ALA A 111 -8.56 -17.58 8.82
N GLY A 112 -8.22 -17.89 7.55
CA GLY A 112 -7.32 -17.12 6.71
C GLY A 112 -7.87 -16.99 5.30
N LEU A 113 -7.51 -15.92 4.60
CA LEU A 113 -7.98 -15.60 3.25
C LEU A 113 -6.80 -15.15 2.39
N ASP A 114 -6.62 -15.81 1.25
CA ASP A 114 -5.64 -15.36 0.26
C ASP A 114 -6.20 -14.17 -0.52
N LEU A 115 -5.37 -13.16 -0.71
CA LEU A 115 -5.74 -11.91 -1.34
C LEU A 115 -5.14 -11.77 -2.73
N ALA A 116 -5.92 -11.19 -3.65
CA ALA A 116 -5.50 -10.78 -4.98
C ALA A 116 -6.10 -9.40 -5.29
N ILE A 117 -5.26 -8.39 -5.38
CA ILE A 117 -5.66 -6.99 -5.48
C ILE A 117 -4.94 -6.35 -6.67
N ARG A 118 -5.65 -5.65 -7.54
CA ARG A 118 -5.03 -4.74 -8.51
C ARG A 118 -4.70 -3.45 -7.79
N THR A 119 -3.47 -2.96 -7.99
CA THR A 119 -2.96 -1.83 -7.22
C THR A 119 -2.27 -0.81 -8.11
N THR A 120 -2.62 0.46 -7.88
CA THR A 120 -1.88 1.62 -8.40
C THR A 120 -1.39 2.46 -7.22
N ARG A 121 -0.12 2.86 -7.27
CA ARG A 121 0.48 3.77 -6.29
C ARG A 121 1.13 4.93 -7.01
N ILE A 122 0.85 6.15 -6.54
CA ILE A 122 1.41 7.38 -7.09
C ILE A 122 2.26 8.03 -6.02
N PHE A 123 3.48 8.39 -6.41
CA PHE A 123 4.45 9.06 -5.54
C PHE A 123 4.85 10.39 -6.18
N ARG A 124 5.00 11.39 -5.33
CA ARG A 124 5.52 12.71 -5.69
C ARG A 124 6.84 12.93 -4.97
N ARG A 125 7.77 13.57 -5.64
CA ARG A 125 9.04 13.94 -5.02
C ARG A 125 8.83 15.17 -4.16
N GLY A 126 9.12 15.05 -2.87
CA GLY A 126 9.03 16.16 -1.91
C GLY A 126 10.19 17.12 -2.04
N GLY A 127 9.89 18.45 -2.01
CA GLY A 127 10.89 19.53 -1.98
C GLY A 127 11.36 20.00 -3.37
N ARG A 128 11.88 21.25 -3.42
CA ARG A 128 12.42 21.87 -4.65
C ARG A 128 13.82 21.37 -5.03
N ARG A 129 14.40 20.40 -4.32
CA ARG A 129 15.76 19.90 -4.60
C ARG A 129 15.71 18.65 -5.44
N VAL A 130 16.50 18.61 -6.50
CA VAL A 130 16.84 17.39 -7.22
C VAL A 130 17.41 16.37 -6.21
N GLY A 131 16.85 15.14 -6.17
CA GLY A 131 17.28 14.12 -5.20
C GLY A 131 16.43 14.02 -3.93
N GLY A 132 15.30 14.75 -3.80
CA GLY A 132 14.36 14.58 -2.69
C GLY A 132 13.74 13.18 -2.65
N ARG A 133 13.38 12.72 -1.43
CA ARG A 133 12.72 11.43 -1.24
C ARG A 133 11.32 11.42 -1.85
N TRP A 134 10.90 10.26 -2.31
CA TRP A 134 9.54 10.02 -2.77
C TRP A 134 8.56 9.91 -1.58
N ARG A 135 7.37 10.51 -1.76
CA ARG A 135 6.25 10.35 -0.83
C ARG A 135 5.00 9.93 -1.59
N GLN A 136 4.29 8.96 -1.05
CA GLN A 136 3.06 8.48 -1.65
C GLN A 136 1.95 9.51 -1.50
N VAL A 137 1.31 9.88 -2.60
CA VAL A 137 0.17 10.81 -2.63
C VAL A 137 -1.13 10.09 -2.94
N HIS A 138 -1.06 8.91 -3.57
CA HIS A 138 -2.28 8.16 -3.88
C HIS A 138 -2.04 6.65 -3.87
N HIS A 139 -3.04 5.93 -3.41
CA HIS A 139 -3.19 4.49 -3.54
C HIS A 139 -4.59 4.16 -4.00
N HIS A 140 -4.69 3.32 -5.03
CA HIS A 140 -5.93 2.67 -5.42
C HIS A 140 -5.74 1.16 -5.41
N GLY A 141 -6.58 0.46 -4.64
CA GLY A 141 -6.65 -1.00 -4.64
C GLY A 141 -8.04 -1.48 -5.02
N SER A 142 -8.15 -2.52 -5.84
CA SER A 142 -9.42 -3.13 -6.20
C SER A 142 -9.32 -4.65 -6.31
N ILE A 143 -10.36 -5.34 -5.88
CA ILE A 143 -10.49 -6.81 -5.98
C ILE A 143 -11.43 -7.11 -7.13
N GLU A 144 -10.96 -7.88 -8.12
CA GLU A 144 -11.72 -8.23 -9.33
C GLU A 144 -12.78 -9.29 -9.07
N ASP A 145 -12.48 -10.23 -8.16
CA ASP A 145 -13.40 -11.33 -7.83
C ASP A 145 -14.42 -10.85 -6.76
N PRO A 146 -15.71 -10.77 -7.09
CA PRO A 146 -16.74 -10.34 -6.13
C PRO A 146 -16.87 -11.27 -4.91
N ALA A 147 -16.61 -12.58 -5.09
CA ALA A 147 -16.65 -13.53 -3.98
C ALA A 147 -15.50 -13.30 -3.02
N LEU A 148 -14.28 -13.06 -3.52
CA LEU A 148 -13.13 -12.69 -2.71
C LEU A 148 -13.37 -11.35 -1.99
N LEU A 149 -13.93 -10.36 -2.67
CA LEU A 149 -14.26 -9.06 -2.06
C LEU A 149 -15.26 -9.23 -0.92
N GLY A 150 -16.31 -10.04 -1.11
CA GLY A 150 -17.30 -10.35 -0.09
C GLY A 150 -16.69 -11.06 1.12
N ALA A 151 -15.86 -12.08 0.88
CA ALA A 151 -15.15 -12.82 1.92
C ALA A 151 -14.19 -11.93 2.71
N TYR A 152 -13.46 -11.05 2.04
CA TYR A 152 -12.54 -10.13 2.71
C TYR A 152 -13.29 -9.09 3.56
N ARG A 153 -14.39 -8.54 3.08
CA ARG A 153 -15.24 -7.63 3.87
C ARG A 153 -15.74 -8.29 5.16
N GLN A 154 -16.19 -9.54 5.06
CA GLN A 154 -16.62 -10.31 6.24
C GLN A 154 -15.46 -10.57 7.21
N ALA A 155 -14.28 -10.93 6.70
CA ALA A 155 -13.11 -11.25 7.52
C ALA A 155 -12.59 -10.04 8.32
N VAL A 156 -12.66 -8.81 7.77
CA VAL A 156 -12.20 -7.61 8.46
C VAL A 156 -13.24 -6.99 9.39
N THR A 157 -14.52 -7.32 9.20
CA THR A 157 -15.60 -6.82 10.08
C THR A 157 -15.53 -7.55 11.43
N PRO A 158 -15.47 -6.83 12.56
CA PRO A 158 -15.56 -7.46 13.87
C PRO A 158 -16.87 -8.25 13.99
N ALA A 159 -16.81 -9.41 14.63
CA ALA A 159 -18.03 -10.13 14.98
C ALA A 159 -18.91 -9.23 15.86
N PRO A 160 -20.24 -9.23 15.65
CA PRO A 160 -21.14 -8.52 16.56
C PRO A 160 -20.95 -9.05 17.99
N ARG A 161 -20.80 -8.13 18.95
CA ARG A 161 -20.70 -8.46 20.38
C ARG A 161 -22.06 -8.89 20.91
#